data_c9e8c6804db7ff2beb59743243e6371d
#
_entry.id   c9e8c6804db7ff2beb59743243e6371d
#
_cell.length_a   1.000
_cell.length_b   1.000
_cell.length_c   1.000
_cell.angle_alpha   90.00
_cell.angle_beta   90.00
_cell.angle_gamma   90.00
#
_symmetry.space_group_name_H-M   'P 1'
#
loop_
_entity.id
_entity.type
_entity.pdbx_description
1 polymer ?
#
loop_
_entity_poly.entity_id
_entity_poly.type
_entity_poly.pdbx_seq_one_letter_code
_entity_poly.pdbx_strand_id
1 'polypeptide(L)'
;MRYRRQNGTRFTSWLIRSFARTAIYFRDEEGTRQMEKKREHVRKPDWLKIKISNSESFKAVKNNLRENRLHTVCEEAKCPNIQECFGDRKTATFMILGDICTRACRFCAVTTGAPTHLDLGEPKRVADSVAAMGLRHVVITAVARDDLNDGGSQVFANTVNAIRYRMPQTTVEVLPSDMKGDYDSLKTLLDAKPDIFNHNIETVRRLTPSVRHRATYDRSLELLQRVKDMEPDLPTKSSIMVGLGETREELLETMDDLLAHGVEILTIGQYLQPSKKHYPVERYYDPREFRELKRIARKKGFIHCESGPMVRSSYHADEQVNAAAKQRRLDAEKAQN
;
A
#
# COMPACT_ATOMS: atom_id res chain seq x y z
N MET A 1 20.44 66.96 -20.54
CA MET A 1 21.27 67.15 -19.34
C MET A 1 22.20 65.96 -19.20
N ARG A 2 23.45 66.25 -19.14
CA ARG A 2 24.62 65.38 -18.95
C ARG A 2 24.63 64.70 -17.57
N TYR A 3 25.14 63.43 -17.45
CA TYR A 3 26.27 62.99 -16.64
C TYR A 3 26.34 61.49 -16.72
N ARG A 4 27.29 60.98 -17.26
CA ARG A 4 28.70 60.56 -17.06
C ARG A 4 28.83 59.10 -16.59
N ARG A 5 29.56 58.37 -17.40
CA ARG A 5 30.21 57.04 -17.18
C ARG A 5 31.15 57.06 -15.99
N GLN A 6 31.32 55.91 -15.35
CA GLN A 6 32.68 55.38 -15.03
C GLN A 6 32.63 53.88 -14.71
N ASN A 7 33.47 53.16 -15.48
CA ASN A 7 34.46 52.14 -15.12
C ASN A 7 33.94 50.90 -14.41
N GLY A 8 33.97 49.69 -14.90
CA GLY A 8 35.03 49.03 -15.73
C GLY A 8 35.92 48.19 -14.86
N THR A 9 35.64 46.90 -14.67
CA THR A 9 36.70 45.89 -14.46
C THR A 9 36.24 44.56 -15.07
N ARG A 10 36.99 44.15 -16.06
CA ARG A 10 36.99 42.80 -16.63
C ARG A 10 37.61 41.86 -15.61
N PHE A 11 36.94 40.74 -15.36
CA PHE A 11 37.62 39.54 -14.84
C PHE A 11 37.45 38.41 -15.83
N THR A 12 38.58 37.99 -16.30
CA THR A 12 38.85 36.92 -17.25
C THR A 12 38.53 35.57 -16.65
N SER A 13 37.90 34.75 -17.49
CA SER A 13 37.66 33.35 -17.30
C SER A 13 38.96 32.56 -17.07
N TRP A 14 38.97 31.72 -16.02
CA TRP A 14 39.82 30.55 -15.99
C TRP A 14 38.94 29.34 -15.66
N LEU A 15 38.76 28.50 -16.66
CA LEU A 15 38.23 27.15 -16.55
C LEU A 15 39.27 26.29 -15.84
N ILE A 16 39.01 25.88 -14.59
CA ILE A 16 39.61 24.71 -13.99
C ILE A 16 38.54 23.70 -13.73
N ARG A 17 38.49 22.67 -14.57
CA ARG A 17 37.73 21.44 -14.29
C ARG A 17 38.43 20.74 -13.12
N SER A 18 37.81 20.77 -11.97
CA SER A 18 38.11 19.86 -10.87
C SER A 18 36.83 19.14 -10.49
N PHE A 19 36.83 17.84 -10.73
CA PHE A 19 35.79 16.93 -10.20
C PHE A 19 35.98 16.84 -8.68
N ALA A 20 35.35 17.75 -7.94
CA ALA A 20 35.23 17.65 -6.50
C ALA A 20 33.78 17.35 -6.15
N ARG A 21 33.57 16.22 -5.47
CA ARG A 21 32.31 15.74 -4.91
C ARG A 21 31.70 16.86 -4.06
N THR A 22 30.55 17.38 -4.48
CA THR A 22 29.83 18.44 -3.78
C THR A 22 29.15 17.82 -2.55
N ALA A 23 29.71 17.99 -1.38
CA ALA A 23 29.00 17.77 -0.12
C ALA A 23 28.11 19.00 0.14
N ILE A 24 26.83 18.78 0.38
CA ILE A 24 25.90 19.84 0.77
C ILE A 24 26.05 20.03 2.28
N TYR A 25 26.41 21.23 2.70
CA TYR A 25 26.54 21.62 4.10
C TYR A 25 25.37 22.51 4.50
N PHE A 26 24.70 22.18 5.58
CA PHE A 26 23.81 23.10 6.29
C PHE A 26 24.53 23.67 7.51
N ARG A 27 24.31 24.93 7.82
CA ARG A 27 24.73 25.55 9.08
C ARG A 27 23.56 25.52 10.05
N ASP A 28 23.79 25.06 11.28
CA ASP A 28 22.88 25.29 12.40
C ASP A 28 23.02 26.72 12.93
N GLU A 29 22.13 27.11 13.83
CA GLU A 29 22.11 28.44 14.42
C GLU A 29 23.38 28.77 15.22
N GLU A 30 24.21 27.77 15.56
CA GLU A 30 25.49 27.92 16.26
C GLU A 30 26.71 27.91 15.31
N GLY A 31 26.48 27.80 14.00
CA GLY A 31 27.55 27.86 12.99
C GLY A 31 28.41 26.60 12.84
N THR A 32 28.01 25.49 13.46
CA THR A 32 28.74 24.21 13.41
C THR A 32 28.45 23.47 12.11
N ARG A 33 29.48 23.09 11.38
CA ARG A 33 29.34 22.28 10.14
C ARG A 33 29.05 20.85 10.50
N GLN A 34 27.80 20.42 10.39
CA GLN A 34 27.46 19.00 10.41
C GLN A 34 27.63 18.39 9.02
N MET A 35 28.49 17.38 8.91
CA MET A 35 28.58 16.53 7.73
C MET A 35 27.36 15.63 7.69
N GLU A 36 26.51 15.80 6.67
CA GLU A 36 25.50 14.78 6.34
C GLU A 36 26.24 13.47 6.06
N LYS A 37 26.13 12.49 6.97
CA LYS A 37 26.66 11.15 6.73
C LYS A 37 25.97 10.61 5.48
N LYS A 38 26.73 10.43 4.40
CA LYS A 38 26.25 9.80 3.17
C LYS A 38 25.70 8.44 3.57
N ARG A 39 24.38 8.28 3.57
CA ARG A 39 23.73 7.02 3.92
C ARG A 39 24.27 5.95 2.98
N GLU A 40 24.92 4.93 3.53
CA GLU A 40 25.36 3.78 2.75
C GLU A 40 24.13 3.07 2.20
N HIS A 41 24.17 2.74 0.92
CA HIS A 41 23.11 1.98 0.27
C HIS A 41 23.13 0.55 0.83
N VAL A 42 22.14 0.20 1.65
CA VAL A 42 22.01 -1.15 2.21
C VAL A 42 21.82 -2.15 1.08
N ARG A 43 22.78 -3.07 0.91
CA ARG A 43 22.72 -4.09 -0.16
C ARG A 43 21.57 -5.06 0.10
N LYS A 44 20.80 -5.32 -0.97
CA LYS A 44 19.68 -6.27 -0.94
C LYS A 44 20.19 -7.70 -0.64
N PRO A 45 19.69 -8.35 0.41
CA PRO A 45 20.13 -9.70 0.77
C PRO A 45 19.61 -10.77 -0.18
N ASP A 46 20.22 -11.97 -0.11
CA ASP A 46 19.92 -13.06 -1.05
C ASP A 46 18.49 -13.61 -0.96
N TRP A 47 17.87 -13.57 0.22
CA TRP A 47 16.47 -14.03 0.40
C TRP A 47 15.42 -13.11 -0.22
N LEU A 48 15.81 -11.95 -0.76
CA LEU A 48 14.95 -11.06 -1.53
C LEU A 48 15.15 -11.22 -3.04
N LYS A 49 15.80 -12.27 -3.50
CA LYS A 49 15.94 -12.60 -4.93
C LYS A 49 14.62 -13.15 -5.46
N ILE A 50 14.18 -12.59 -6.59
CA ILE A 50 12.94 -12.99 -7.28
C ILE A 50 13.29 -14.04 -8.34
N LYS A 51 12.50 -15.10 -8.41
CA LYS A 51 12.55 -16.03 -9.54
C LYS A 51 11.70 -15.45 -10.68
N ILE A 52 12.30 -15.29 -11.84
CA ILE A 52 11.57 -14.84 -13.03
C ILE A 52 10.97 -16.10 -13.69
N SER A 53 9.65 -16.10 -13.84
CA SER A 53 8.90 -17.10 -14.59
C SER A 53 8.17 -16.42 -15.75
N ASN A 54 8.00 -17.10 -16.87
CA ASN A 54 7.32 -16.57 -18.05
C ASN A 54 6.24 -17.57 -18.50
N SER A 55 5.34 -17.94 -17.57
CA SER A 55 4.27 -18.90 -17.81
C SER A 55 3.20 -18.37 -18.77
N GLU A 56 2.50 -19.25 -19.46
CA GLU A 56 1.37 -18.89 -20.32
C GLU A 56 0.25 -18.22 -19.51
N SER A 57 0.02 -18.66 -18.25
CA SER A 57 -0.94 -18.04 -17.33
C SER A 57 -0.59 -16.58 -17.06
N PHE A 58 0.69 -16.26 -16.83
CA PHE A 58 1.17 -14.90 -16.64
C PHE A 58 0.87 -14.00 -17.85
N LYS A 59 1.14 -14.52 -19.07
CA LYS A 59 0.85 -13.77 -20.30
C LYS A 59 -0.65 -13.57 -20.49
N ALA A 60 -1.47 -14.59 -20.22
CA ALA A 60 -2.93 -14.50 -20.33
C ALA A 60 -3.51 -13.43 -19.41
N VAL A 61 -3.08 -13.37 -18.13
CA VAL A 61 -3.50 -12.33 -17.19
C VAL A 61 -3.11 -10.94 -17.71
N LYS A 62 -1.87 -10.76 -18.17
CA LYS A 62 -1.42 -9.46 -18.70
C LYS A 62 -2.18 -9.02 -19.93
N ASN A 63 -2.49 -9.93 -20.84
CA ASN A 63 -3.26 -9.62 -22.04
C ASN A 63 -4.69 -9.21 -21.66
N ASN A 64 -5.34 -9.96 -20.76
CA ASN A 64 -6.67 -9.63 -20.26
C ASN A 64 -6.73 -8.22 -19.65
N LEU A 65 -5.74 -7.85 -18.82
CA LEU A 65 -5.66 -6.50 -18.22
C LEU A 65 -5.52 -5.39 -19.28
N ARG A 66 -4.69 -5.61 -20.31
CA ARG A 66 -4.48 -4.64 -21.40
C ARG A 66 -5.72 -4.49 -22.29
N GLU A 67 -6.36 -5.59 -22.68
CA GLU A 67 -7.57 -5.60 -23.50
C GLU A 67 -8.71 -4.86 -22.78
N ASN A 68 -8.80 -5.01 -21.46
CA ASN A 68 -9.79 -4.34 -20.63
C ASN A 68 -9.36 -2.95 -20.15
N ARG A 69 -8.17 -2.46 -20.50
CA ARG A 69 -7.61 -1.17 -20.04
C ARG A 69 -7.67 -1.03 -18.51
N LEU A 70 -7.21 -2.07 -17.81
CA LEU A 70 -7.22 -2.13 -16.35
C LEU A 70 -5.81 -2.02 -15.79
N HIS A 71 -5.72 -1.40 -14.62
CA HIS A 71 -4.49 -1.24 -13.85
C HIS A 71 -4.46 -2.22 -12.69
N THR A 72 -3.25 -2.63 -12.29
CA THR A 72 -3.04 -3.45 -11.10
C THR A 72 -1.91 -2.87 -10.25
N VAL A 73 -2.06 -2.91 -8.94
CA VAL A 73 -0.95 -2.58 -8.02
C VAL A 73 0.25 -3.51 -8.26
N CYS A 74 0.01 -4.72 -8.73
CA CYS A 74 1.06 -5.69 -9.04
C CYS A 74 2.04 -5.16 -10.11
N GLU A 75 1.55 -4.45 -11.12
CA GLU A 75 2.36 -3.82 -12.17
C GLU A 75 2.90 -2.46 -11.71
N GLU A 76 2.03 -1.57 -11.23
CA GLU A 76 2.39 -0.19 -10.85
C GLU A 76 3.42 -0.16 -9.70
N ALA A 77 3.24 -1.00 -8.68
CA ALA A 77 4.18 -1.11 -7.57
C ALA A 77 5.40 -2.01 -7.86
N LYS A 78 5.53 -2.55 -9.09
CA LYS A 78 6.59 -3.50 -9.47
C LYS A 78 6.71 -4.63 -8.45
N CYS A 79 5.57 -5.24 -8.12
CA CYS A 79 5.45 -6.23 -7.05
C CYS A 79 6.38 -7.43 -7.31
N PRO A 80 7.19 -7.86 -6.32
CA PRO A 80 8.08 -9.00 -6.49
C PRO A 80 7.36 -10.33 -6.71
N ASN A 81 6.09 -10.43 -6.29
CA ASN A 81 5.29 -11.66 -6.36
C ASN A 81 4.46 -11.77 -7.66
N ILE A 82 4.56 -10.79 -8.57
CA ILE A 82 3.70 -10.71 -9.76
C ILE A 82 3.73 -12.00 -10.59
N GLN A 83 4.89 -12.65 -10.69
CA GLN A 83 5.06 -13.89 -11.45
C GLN A 83 4.28 -15.05 -10.84
N GLU A 84 4.33 -15.19 -9.51
CA GLU A 84 3.59 -16.22 -8.77
C GLU A 84 2.08 -15.92 -8.83
N CYS A 85 1.67 -14.68 -8.51
CA CYS A 85 0.27 -14.30 -8.48
C CYS A 85 -0.41 -14.45 -9.85
N PHE A 86 0.20 -13.94 -10.92
CA PHE A 86 -0.38 -14.00 -12.27
C PHE A 86 -0.21 -15.39 -12.91
N GLY A 87 0.86 -16.13 -12.57
CA GLY A 87 1.15 -17.44 -13.10
C GLY A 87 0.37 -18.55 -12.40
N ASP A 88 0.81 -18.88 -11.20
CA ASP A 88 0.38 -20.09 -10.50
C ASP A 88 -0.97 -19.91 -9.78
N ARG A 89 -1.20 -18.72 -9.18
CA ARG A 89 -2.40 -18.46 -8.37
C ARG A 89 -3.56 -17.85 -9.14
N LYS A 90 -3.33 -17.27 -10.32
CA LYS A 90 -4.32 -16.53 -11.12
C LYS A 90 -5.01 -15.45 -10.29
N THR A 91 -4.24 -14.70 -9.49
CA THR A 91 -4.74 -13.62 -8.65
C THR A 91 -4.20 -12.29 -9.13
N ALA A 92 -5.00 -11.24 -9.00
CA ALA A 92 -4.59 -9.87 -9.26
C ALA A 92 -5.22 -8.93 -8.24
N THR A 93 -4.50 -7.85 -7.92
CA THR A 93 -5.04 -6.73 -7.14
C THR A 93 -5.35 -5.62 -8.12
N PHE A 94 -6.62 -5.45 -8.46
CA PHE A 94 -7.06 -4.40 -9.36
C PHE A 94 -6.93 -3.04 -8.69
N MET A 95 -6.40 -2.08 -9.44
CA MET A 95 -6.31 -0.69 -9.02
C MET A 95 -7.28 0.14 -9.86
N ILE A 96 -8.38 0.55 -9.23
CA ILE A 96 -9.44 1.33 -9.88
C ILE A 96 -9.24 2.85 -9.68
N LEU A 97 -10.11 3.65 -10.30
CA LEU A 97 -10.07 5.11 -10.30
C LEU A 97 -8.90 5.70 -11.13
N GLY A 98 -8.34 4.88 -12.04
CA GLY A 98 -7.22 5.26 -12.90
C GLY A 98 -5.85 4.98 -12.28
N ASP A 99 -4.81 5.62 -12.83
CA ASP A 99 -3.40 5.39 -12.52
C ASP A 99 -2.68 6.62 -11.92
N ILE A 100 -3.41 7.73 -11.70
CA ILE A 100 -2.87 8.97 -11.15
C ILE A 100 -3.44 9.21 -9.76
N CYS A 101 -2.55 9.23 -8.75
CA CYS A 101 -2.90 9.42 -7.34
C CYS A 101 -2.78 10.91 -6.94
N THR A 102 -3.75 11.43 -6.21
CA THR A 102 -3.68 12.80 -5.64
C THR A 102 -2.72 12.93 -4.47
N ARG A 103 -2.15 11.81 -3.97
CA ARG A 103 -1.23 11.76 -2.83
C ARG A 103 0.16 11.30 -3.26
N ALA A 104 1.20 11.87 -2.63
CA ALA A 104 2.62 11.60 -2.92
C ALA A 104 3.28 10.81 -1.77
N CYS A 105 2.76 9.64 -1.42
CA CYS A 105 3.35 8.80 -0.38
C CYS A 105 4.75 8.36 -0.79
N ARG A 106 5.76 8.60 0.08
CA ARG A 106 7.17 8.40 -0.27
C ARG A 106 7.60 6.94 -0.42
N PHE A 107 6.75 6.00 -0.08
CA PHE A 107 6.99 4.57 -0.28
C PHE A 107 6.40 4.04 -1.59
N CYS A 108 5.46 4.77 -2.21
CA CYS A 108 4.60 4.30 -3.29
C CYS A 108 5.15 4.68 -4.67
N ALA A 109 5.14 3.73 -5.61
CA ALA A 109 5.62 3.93 -6.99
C ALA A 109 4.54 4.45 -7.95
N VAL A 110 3.29 4.54 -7.51
CA VAL A 110 2.17 5.02 -8.34
C VAL A 110 2.39 6.49 -8.73
N THR A 111 2.06 6.83 -9.95
CA THR A 111 2.19 8.19 -10.48
C THR A 111 1.35 9.18 -9.67
N THR A 112 2.00 10.27 -9.23
CA THR A 112 1.32 11.35 -8.49
C THR A 112 0.97 12.50 -9.43
N GLY A 113 -0.24 13.04 -9.28
CA GLY A 113 -0.68 14.17 -10.10
C GLY A 113 -2.13 14.55 -9.86
N ALA A 114 -2.68 15.34 -10.79
CA ALA A 114 -4.09 15.69 -10.85
C ALA A 114 -4.79 14.80 -11.90
N PRO A 115 -5.66 13.86 -11.48
CA PRO A 115 -6.45 13.06 -12.42
C PRO A 115 -7.37 13.95 -13.25
N THR A 116 -7.49 13.66 -14.55
CA THR A 116 -8.25 14.51 -15.48
C THR A 116 -9.65 13.98 -15.77
N HIS A 117 -9.92 12.70 -15.47
CA HIS A 117 -11.22 12.07 -15.76
C HIS A 117 -11.53 10.96 -14.77
N LEU A 118 -12.80 10.55 -14.76
CA LEU A 118 -13.31 9.39 -14.04
C LEU A 118 -14.00 8.46 -15.04
N ASP A 119 -13.53 7.21 -15.12
CA ASP A 119 -14.08 6.21 -16.03
C ASP A 119 -15.20 5.42 -15.37
N LEU A 120 -16.43 5.78 -15.65
CA LEU A 120 -17.63 5.11 -15.12
C LEU A 120 -17.85 3.70 -15.70
N GLY A 121 -17.16 3.33 -16.77
CA GLY A 121 -17.19 1.98 -17.36
C GLY A 121 -16.20 1.01 -16.71
N GLU A 122 -15.28 1.48 -15.89
CA GLU A 122 -14.25 0.67 -15.24
C GLU A 122 -14.83 -0.45 -14.37
N PRO A 123 -15.87 -0.26 -13.53
CA PRO A 123 -16.46 -1.32 -12.71
C PRO A 123 -16.91 -2.55 -13.52
N LYS A 124 -17.54 -2.33 -14.65
CA LYS A 124 -17.96 -3.42 -15.55
C LYS A 124 -16.77 -4.18 -16.12
N ARG A 125 -15.74 -3.49 -16.59
CA ARG A 125 -14.55 -4.13 -17.15
C ARG A 125 -13.77 -4.92 -16.12
N VAL A 126 -13.72 -4.44 -14.85
CA VAL A 126 -13.14 -5.19 -13.73
C VAL A 126 -13.92 -6.50 -13.53
N ALA A 127 -15.25 -6.45 -13.46
CA ALA A 127 -16.08 -7.64 -13.29
C ALA A 127 -15.92 -8.64 -14.45
N ASP A 128 -15.85 -8.16 -15.70
CA ASP A 128 -15.62 -9.00 -16.87
C ASP A 128 -14.22 -9.64 -16.83
N SER A 129 -13.20 -8.92 -16.37
CA SER A 129 -11.85 -9.44 -16.20
C SER A 129 -11.78 -10.49 -15.08
N VAL A 130 -12.43 -10.26 -13.94
CA VAL A 130 -12.53 -11.22 -12.83
C VAL A 130 -13.17 -12.52 -13.31
N ALA A 131 -14.24 -12.43 -14.12
CA ALA A 131 -14.92 -13.58 -14.70
C ALA A 131 -14.02 -14.33 -15.70
N ALA A 132 -13.37 -13.62 -16.61
CA ALA A 132 -12.48 -14.22 -17.61
C ALA A 132 -11.27 -14.93 -16.97
N MET A 133 -10.78 -14.44 -15.85
CA MET A 133 -9.70 -15.07 -15.07
C MET A 133 -10.19 -16.20 -14.16
N GLY A 134 -11.50 -16.31 -13.91
CA GLY A 134 -12.08 -17.32 -13.02
C GLY A 134 -11.63 -17.17 -11.56
N LEU A 135 -11.53 -15.93 -11.06
CA LEU A 135 -11.03 -15.66 -9.71
C LEU A 135 -12.06 -16.06 -8.64
N ARG A 136 -11.59 -16.76 -7.62
CA ARG A 136 -12.39 -17.08 -6.42
C ARG A 136 -12.30 -16.00 -5.36
N HIS A 137 -11.24 -15.22 -5.39
CA HIS A 137 -11.01 -14.08 -4.52
C HIS A 137 -10.36 -12.94 -5.31
N VAL A 138 -10.81 -11.71 -5.09
CA VAL A 138 -10.27 -10.52 -5.74
C VAL A 138 -10.06 -9.41 -4.73
N VAL A 139 -8.94 -8.69 -4.87
CA VAL A 139 -8.67 -7.48 -4.10
C VAL A 139 -8.87 -6.26 -5.01
N ILE A 140 -9.72 -5.36 -4.60
CA ILE A 140 -9.97 -4.08 -5.27
C ILE A 140 -9.35 -2.97 -4.43
N THR A 141 -8.39 -2.28 -5.00
CA THR A 141 -7.79 -1.08 -4.41
C THR A 141 -7.88 0.09 -5.37
N ALA A 142 -7.42 1.25 -4.98
CA ALA A 142 -7.48 2.44 -5.82
C ALA A 142 -6.32 3.38 -5.55
N VAL A 143 -6.08 4.28 -6.50
CA VAL A 143 -5.39 5.55 -6.24
C VAL A 143 -6.23 6.43 -5.31
N ALA A 144 -5.61 7.28 -4.50
CA ALA A 144 -6.37 8.29 -3.77
C ALA A 144 -6.92 9.35 -4.73
N ARG A 145 -8.19 9.67 -4.57
CA ARG A 145 -8.93 10.66 -5.35
C ARG A 145 -9.50 11.74 -4.43
N ASP A 146 -8.59 12.48 -3.77
CA ASP A 146 -8.98 13.60 -2.88
C ASP A 146 -9.67 14.76 -3.64
N ASP A 147 -9.66 14.71 -4.97
CA ASP A 147 -10.38 15.60 -5.89
C ASP A 147 -11.87 15.26 -6.00
N LEU A 148 -12.27 14.01 -5.69
CA LEU A 148 -13.66 13.59 -5.65
C LEU A 148 -14.27 13.84 -4.25
N ASN A 149 -15.52 14.25 -4.22
CA ASN A 149 -16.21 14.52 -2.95
C ASN A 149 -16.31 13.28 -2.06
N ASP A 150 -16.58 12.13 -2.69
CA ASP A 150 -16.73 10.82 -2.04
C ASP A 150 -15.42 10.00 -2.00
N GLY A 151 -14.28 10.59 -2.41
CA GLY A 151 -13.01 9.86 -2.48
C GLY A 151 -13.03 8.63 -3.40
N GLY A 152 -14.07 8.46 -4.22
CA GLY A 152 -14.28 7.35 -5.14
C GLY A 152 -15.07 6.16 -4.55
N SER A 153 -15.71 6.33 -3.39
CA SER A 153 -16.46 5.27 -2.71
C SER A 153 -17.59 4.69 -3.57
N GLN A 154 -18.28 5.51 -4.39
CA GLN A 154 -19.31 5.05 -5.29
C GLN A 154 -18.76 4.12 -6.39
N VAL A 155 -17.56 4.38 -6.89
CA VAL A 155 -16.90 3.50 -7.89
C VAL A 155 -16.50 2.17 -7.25
N PHE A 156 -16.02 2.18 -5.99
CA PHE A 156 -15.79 0.95 -5.23
C PHE A 156 -17.09 0.15 -5.10
N ALA A 157 -18.18 0.78 -4.64
CA ALA A 157 -19.48 0.13 -4.48
C ALA A 157 -19.98 -0.47 -5.80
N ASN A 158 -19.89 0.29 -6.90
CA ASN A 158 -20.27 -0.18 -8.23
C ASN A 158 -19.42 -1.37 -8.68
N THR A 159 -18.12 -1.36 -8.35
CA THR A 159 -17.21 -2.46 -8.70
C THR A 159 -17.54 -3.73 -7.91
N VAL A 160 -17.77 -3.63 -6.60
CA VAL A 160 -18.21 -4.77 -5.78
C VAL A 160 -19.51 -5.35 -6.31
N ASN A 161 -20.52 -4.51 -6.57
CA ASN A 161 -21.81 -4.92 -7.10
C ASN A 161 -21.71 -5.58 -8.49
N ALA A 162 -20.89 -5.03 -9.39
CA ALA A 162 -20.67 -5.61 -10.72
C ALA A 162 -20.00 -6.99 -10.64
N ILE A 163 -19.02 -7.17 -9.73
CA ILE A 163 -18.39 -8.47 -9.51
C ILE A 163 -19.40 -9.46 -8.93
N ARG A 164 -20.17 -9.09 -7.91
CA ARG A 164 -21.20 -9.96 -7.32
C ARG A 164 -22.26 -10.38 -8.32
N TYR A 165 -22.71 -9.47 -9.17
CA TYR A 165 -23.66 -9.79 -10.23
C TYR A 165 -23.08 -10.80 -11.23
N ARG A 166 -21.82 -10.64 -11.63
CA ARG A 166 -21.17 -11.46 -12.65
C ARG A 166 -20.63 -12.78 -12.11
N MET A 167 -20.13 -12.76 -10.87
CA MET A 167 -19.41 -13.86 -10.19
C MET A 167 -19.85 -13.95 -8.72
N PRO A 168 -21.08 -14.41 -8.41
CA PRO A 168 -21.65 -14.36 -7.06
C PRO A 168 -20.87 -15.16 -6.00
N GLN A 169 -20.02 -16.11 -6.42
CA GLN A 169 -19.19 -16.92 -5.51
C GLN A 169 -17.79 -16.33 -5.27
N THR A 170 -17.44 -15.25 -5.97
CA THR A 170 -16.15 -14.60 -5.79
C THR A 170 -16.18 -13.70 -4.55
N THR A 171 -15.27 -13.94 -3.61
CA THR A 171 -15.11 -13.05 -2.45
C THR A 171 -14.35 -11.78 -2.85
N VAL A 172 -14.78 -10.64 -2.33
CA VAL A 172 -14.26 -9.31 -2.67
C VAL A 172 -13.67 -8.64 -1.44
N GLU A 173 -12.36 -8.44 -1.46
CA GLU A 173 -11.65 -7.59 -0.49
C GLU A 173 -11.53 -6.17 -1.07
N VAL A 174 -11.87 -5.15 -0.29
CA VAL A 174 -11.66 -3.75 -0.65
C VAL A 174 -10.53 -3.13 0.15
N LEU A 175 -9.67 -2.35 -0.54
CA LEU A 175 -8.56 -1.62 0.06
C LEU A 175 -8.62 -0.14 -0.38
N PRO A 176 -9.56 0.65 0.15
CA PRO A 176 -9.70 2.06 -0.19
C PRO A 176 -8.64 2.94 0.49
N SER A 177 -8.54 4.19 0.02
CA SER A 177 -7.90 5.27 0.79
C SER A 177 -8.69 5.55 2.07
N ASP A 178 -8.19 6.48 2.90
CA ASP A 178 -8.93 6.91 4.11
C ASP A 178 -10.14 7.80 3.80
N MET A 179 -10.46 8.07 2.53
CA MET A 179 -11.59 8.92 2.08
C MET A 179 -11.70 10.24 2.87
N LYS A 180 -10.55 10.80 3.29
CA LYS A 180 -10.43 11.99 4.17
C LYS A 180 -11.18 11.86 5.51
N GLY A 181 -11.58 10.66 5.90
CA GLY A 181 -12.37 10.37 7.10
C GLY A 181 -13.87 10.63 6.93
N ASP A 182 -14.36 10.75 5.69
CA ASP A 182 -15.78 10.98 5.40
C ASP A 182 -16.62 9.75 5.72
N TYR A 183 -17.64 9.95 6.58
CA TYR A 183 -18.52 8.88 7.06
C TYR A 183 -19.45 8.36 5.96
N ASP A 184 -20.06 9.26 5.18
CA ASP A 184 -21.02 8.88 4.14
C ASP A 184 -20.34 8.12 3.00
N SER A 185 -19.12 8.50 2.67
CA SER A 185 -18.29 7.76 1.71
C SER A 185 -17.99 6.35 2.19
N LEU A 186 -17.63 6.17 3.47
CA LEU A 186 -17.41 4.86 4.06
C LEU A 186 -18.69 4.03 4.02
N LYS A 187 -19.82 4.61 4.42
CA LYS A 187 -21.13 3.94 4.39
C LYS A 187 -21.49 3.47 2.98
N THR A 188 -21.33 4.32 1.97
CA THR A 188 -21.60 3.99 0.56
C THR A 188 -20.82 2.75 0.12
N LEU A 189 -19.55 2.64 0.52
CA LEU A 189 -18.74 1.48 0.20
C LEU A 189 -19.19 0.24 0.97
N LEU A 190 -19.51 0.35 2.26
CA LEU A 190 -19.93 -0.77 3.10
C LEU A 190 -21.32 -1.31 2.70
N ASP A 191 -22.23 -0.45 2.22
CA ASP A 191 -23.54 -0.86 1.72
C ASP A 191 -23.44 -1.83 0.51
N ALA A 192 -22.34 -1.82 -0.23
CA ALA A 192 -22.06 -2.81 -1.27
C ALA A 192 -21.66 -4.20 -0.73
N LYS A 193 -21.51 -4.35 0.58
CA LYS A 193 -21.20 -5.60 1.30
C LYS A 193 -19.95 -6.32 0.79
N PRO A 194 -18.75 -5.70 0.86
CA PRO A 194 -17.52 -6.42 0.63
C PRO A 194 -17.35 -7.56 1.66
N ASP A 195 -16.52 -8.57 1.34
CA ASP A 195 -16.27 -9.70 2.24
C ASP A 195 -15.15 -9.42 3.24
N ILE A 196 -14.22 -8.51 2.91
CA ILE A 196 -13.16 -8.01 3.79
C ILE A 196 -12.97 -6.53 3.54
N PHE A 197 -12.84 -5.75 4.62
CA PHE A 197 -12.38 -4.37 4.56
C PHE A 197 -10.92 -4.28 5.01
N ASN A 198 -10.07 -3.86 4.09
CA ASN A 198 -8.63 -3.67 4.33
C ASN A 198 -8.29 -2.17 4.27
N HIS A 199 -7.56 -1.69 5.27
CA HIS A 199 -6.93 -0.37 5.20
C HIS A 199 -5.56 -0.43 5.88
N ASN A 200 -4.50 -0.21 5.09
CA ASN A 200 -3.14 -0.35 5.57
C ASN A 200 -2.74 0.82 6.48
N ILE A 201 -2.20 0.53 7.65
CA ILE A 201 -1.54 1.53 8.51
C ILE A 201 -0.17 1.93 7.94
N GLU A 202 0.44 1.06 7.14
CA GLU A 202 1.69 1.18 6.39
C GLU A 202 2.94 1.23 7.26
N THR A 203 2.99 2.04 8.32
CA THR A 203 4.15 2.19 9.20
C THR A 203 3.72 2.68 10.59
N VAL A 204 4.67 2.74 11.52
CA VAL A 204 4.45 3.19 12.89
C VAL A 204 4.12 4.69 12.98
N ARG A 205 3.51 5.10 14.09
CA ARG A 205 3.03 6.48 14.34
C ARG A 205 4.08 7.54 14.05
N ARG A 206 5.29 7.40 14.58
CA ARG A 206 6.39 8.37 14.43
C ARG A 206 6.80 8.56 12.97
N LEU A 207 6.78 7.50 12.16
CA LEU A 207 7.23 7.55 10.77
C LEU A 207 6.13 7.99 9.79
N THR A 208 4.85 7.88 10.18
CA THR A 208 3.71 8.19 9.30
C THR A 208 3.83 9.56 8.62
N PRO A 209 4.14 10.69 9.30
CA PRO A 209 4.20 11.99 8.65
C PRO A 209 5.29 12.09 7.56
N SER A 210 6.38 11.33 7.70
CA SER A 210 7.51 11.34 6.74
C SER A 210 7.35 10.34 5.59
N VAL A 211 6.50 9.32 5.76
CA VAL A 211 6.32 8.20 4.82
C VAL A 211 5.03 8.35 4.01
N ARG A 212 3.93 8.77 4.66
CA ARG A 212 2.59 8.86 4.07
C ARG A 212 2.21 10.32 3.83
N HIS A 213 1.78 10.64 2.62
CA HIS A 213 1.33 11.98 2.28
C HIS A 213 -0.17 12.15 2.53
N ARG A 214 -0.56 13.18 3.29
CA ARG A 214 -1.95 13.51 3.63
C ARG A 214 -2.73 12.44 4.40
N ALA A 215 -2.16 11.28 4.66
CA ALA A 215 -2.74 10.25 5.50
C ALA A 215 -2.15 10.35 6.91
N THR A 216 -3.01 10.26 7.92
CA THR A 216 -2.56 10.26 9.32
C THR A 216 -2.72 8.89 9.94
N TYR A 217 -1.92 8.61 10.96
CA TYR A 217 -1.98 7.36 11.70
C TYR A 217 -3.34 7.18 12.38
N ASP A 218 -3.78 8.22 13.11
CA ASP A 218 -5.03 8.19 13.86
C ASP A 218 -6.26 8.07 12.96
N ARG A 219 -6.29 8.78 11.81
CA ARG A 219 -7.40 8.63 10.85
C ARG A 219 -7.50 7.21 10.29
N SER A 220 -6.36 6.54 10.09
CA SER A 220 -6.37 5.15 9.61
C SER A 220 -6.93 4.20 10.66
N LEU A 221 -6.63 4.41 11.94
CA LEU A 221 -7.22 3.65 13.05
C LEU A 221 -8.71 3.95 13.20
N GLU A 222 -9.08 5.23 13.19
CA GLU A 222 -10.48 5.66 13.26
C GLU A 222 -11.33 5.09 12.12
N LEU A 223 -10.81 5.04 10.90
CA LEU A 223 -11.50 4.42 9.77
C LEU A 223 -11.79 2.94 10.05
N LEU A 224 -10.80 2.18 10.53
CA LEU A 224 -10.96 0.76 10.86
C LEU A 224 -11.97 0.55 12.00
N GLN A 225 -11.93 1.40 13.03
CA GLN A 225 -12.92 1.37 14.12
C GLN A 225 -14.34 1.63 13.60
N ARG A 226 -14.52 2.66 12.77
CA ARG A 226 -15.84 2.98 12.18
C ARG A 226 -16.41 1.84 11.34
N VAL A 227 -15.55 1.10 10.63
CA VAL A 227 -16.01 -0.12 9.92
C VAL A 227 -16.58 -1.13 10.90
N LYS A 228 -15.95 -1.35 12.05
CA LYS A 228 -16.46 -2.26 13.08
C LYS A 228 -17.73 -1.76 13.76
N ASP A 229 -17.84 -0.46 13.96
CA ASP A 229 -19.05 0.15 14.53
C ASP A 229 -20.24 0.00 13.60
N MET A 230 -20.04 0.10 12.29
CA MET A 230 -21.10 -0.01 11.26
C MET A 230 -21.40 -1.45 10.86
N GLU A 231 -20.39 -2.30 10.75
CA GLU A 231 -20.47 -3.69 10.30
C GLU A 231 -19.61 -4.58 11.23
N PRO A 232 -20.11 -4.91 12.45
CA PRO A 232 -19.33 -5.64 13.45
C PRO A 232 -18.80 -6.99 12.96
N ASP A 233 -19.55 -7.64 12.07
CA ASP A 233 -19.21 -8.94 11.51
C ASP A 233 -18.25 -8.90 10.31
N LEU A 234 -18.02 -7.73 9.72
CA LEU A 234 -17.11 -7.60 8.59
C LEU A 234 -15.65 -7.79 9.05
N PRO A 235 -14.90 -8.77 8.49
CA PRO A 235 -13.48 -8.90 8.75
C PRO A 235 -12.71 -7.66 8.37
N THR A 236 -11.89 -7.16 9.30
CA THR A 236 -11.00 -6.02 9.07
C THR A 236 -9.56 -6.45 8.98
N LYS A 237 -8.83 -5.80 8.09
CA LYS A 237 -7.44 -6.13 7.79
C LYS A 237 -6.59 -4.88 7.71
N SER A 238 -5.32 -5.01 8.10
CA SER A 238 -4.30 -3.97 7.93
C SER A 238 -2.94 -4.54 7.57
N SER A 239 -2.03 -3.70 7.12
CA SER A 239 -0.67 -4.08 6.74
C SER A 239 0.35 -3.11 7.28
N ILE A 240 1.52 -3.65 7.68
CA ILE A 240 2.69 -2.89 8.12
C ILE A 240 3.88 -3.25 7.23
N MET A 241 4.56 -2.23 6.72
CA MET A 241 5.86 -2.36 6.10
C MET A 241 6.96 -2.16 7.14
N VAL A 242 7.95 -3.05 7.16
CA VAL A 242 9.13 -2.95 8.03
C VAL A 242 10.39 -2.63 7.25
N GLY A 243 11.37 -2.01 7.92
CA GLY A 243 12.63 -1.58 7.32
C GLY A 243 12.68 -0.11 6.94
N LEU A 244 11.75 0.70 7.49
CA LEU A 244 11.65 2.15 7.31
C LEU A 244 12.34 2.94 8.45
N GLY A 245 12.88 2.25 9.48
CA GLY A 245 13.53 2.84 10.65
C GLY A 245 12.67 2.83 11.92
N GLU A 246 11.63 2.02 11.92
CA GLU A 246 10.83 1.71 13.11
C GLU A 246 11.63 0.89 14.12
N THR A 247 11.30 1.04 15.41
CA THR A 247 11.81 0.17 16.47
C THR A 247 10.88 -1.02 16.67
N ARG A 248 11.35 -2.02 17.41
CA ARG A 248 10.55 -3.19 17.77
C ARG A 248 9.34 -2.80 18.65
N GLU A 249 9.58 -1.92 19.60
CA GLU A 249 8.57 -1.42 20.54
C GLU A 249 7.46 -0.70 19.79
N GLU A 250 7.80 0.18 18.85
CA GLU A 250 6.84 0.87 17.99
C GLU A 250 6.00 -0.10 17.13
N LEU A 251 6.59 -1.20 16.65
CA LEU A 251 5.83 -2.23 15.93
C LEU A 251 4.83 -2.95 16.85
N LEU A 252 5.24 -3.26 18.09
CA LEU A 252 4.38 -3.92 19.06
C LEU A 252 3.23 -3.01 19.51
N GLU A 253 3.50 -1.72 19.71
CA GLU A 253 2.49 -0.69 19.99
C GLU A 253 1.51 -0.55 18.81
N THR A 254 2.02 -0.53 17.58
CA THR A 254 1.17 -0.46 16.37
C THR A 254 0.26 -1.69 16.26
N MET A 255 0.73 -2.88 16.64
CA MET A 255 -0.11 -4.08 16.69
C MET A 255 -1.20 -3.95 17.75
N ASP A 256 -0.89 -3.40 18.93
CA ASP A 256 -1.87 -3.17 20.00
C ASP A 256 -2.91 -2.12 19.56
N ASP A 257 -2.48 -1.03 18.95
CA ASP A 257 -3.37 0.00 18.40
C ASP A 257 -4.33 -0.60 17.35
N LEU A 258 -3.85 -1.44 16.44
CA LEU A 258 -4.68 -2.09 15.44
C LEU A 258 -5.72 -3.04 16.06
N LEU A 259 -5.32 -3.85 17.05
CA LEU A 259 -6.25 -4.74 17.77
C LEU A 259 -7.31 -3.95 18.53
N ALA A 260 -6.91 -2.86 19.21
CA ALA A 260 -7.84 -1.99 19.93
C ALA A 260 -8.89 -1.33 19.01
N HIS A 261 -8.58 -1.20 17.71
CA HIS A 261 -9.51 -0.68 16.69
C HIS A 261 -10.12 -1.80 15.81
N GLY A 262 -10.19 -3.01 16.34
CA GLY A 262 -10.94 -4.12 15.77
C GLY A 262 -10.30 -4.81 14.55
N VAL A 263 -9.00 -4.62 14.30
CA VAL A 263 -8.31 -5.31 13.21
C VAL A 263 -8.07 -6.78 13.55
N GLU A 264 -8.58 -7.67 12.71
CA GLU A 264 -8.51 -9.12 12.90
C GLU A 264 -7.37 -9.77 12.11
N ILE A 265 -7.03 -9.21 10.95
CA ILE A 265 -6.04 -9.78 10.01
C ILE A 265 -4.89 -8.79 9.85
N LEU A 266 -3.67 -9.27 10.05
CA LEU A 266 -2.46 -8.46 9.89
C LEU A 266 -1.52 -9.05 8.84
N THR A 267 -0.97 -8.19 7.97
CA THR A 267 0.15 -8.57 7.11
C THR A 267 1.38 -7.72 7.43
N ILE A 268 2.57 -8.36 7.44
CA ILE A 268 3.84 -7.69 7.71
C ILE A 268 4.84 -8.04 6.60
N GLY A 269 5.29 -7.04 5.86
CA GLY A 269 6.18 -7.22 4.73
C GLY A 269 7.40 -6.30 4.75
N GLN A 270 8.50 -6.72 4.12
CA GLN A 270 9.67 -5.87 3.94
C GLN A 270 9.35 -4.72 2.97
N TYR A 271 9.63 -3.50 3.38
CA TYR A 271 9.66 -2.36 2.46
C TYR A 271 10.78 -2.54 1.42
N LEU A 272 10.42 -2.38 0.16
CA LEU A 272 11.36 -2.38 -0.96
C LEU A 272 11.29 -1.02 -1.65
N GLN A 273 12.37 -0.26 -1.59
CA GLN A 273 12.44 1.08 -2.18
C GLN A 273 12.27 1.02 -3.70
N PRO A 274 11.23 1.66 -4.29
CA PRO A 274 10.99 1.59 -5.73
C PRO A 274 12.06 2.30 -6.55
N SER A 275 12.58 3.44 -6.08
CA SER A 275 13.68 4.19 -6.69
C SER A 275 14.41 5.03 -5.64
N LYS A 276 15.56 5.60 -6.00
CA LYS A 276 16.36 6.48 -5.11
C LYS A 276 15.60 7.75 -4.64
N LYS A 277 14.50 8.12 -5.29
CA LYS A 277 13.66 9.27 -4.91
C LYS A 277 12.67 8.95 -3.79
N HIS A 278 12.38 7.66 -3.56
CA HIS A 278 11.45 7.20 -2.54
C HIS A 278 12.12 7.13 -1.16
N TYR A 279 11.31 6.88 -0.14
CA TYR A 279 11.81 6.73 1.23
C TYR A 279 12.91 5.65 1.27
N PRO A 280 14.04 5.87 1.94
CA PRO A 280 15.13 4.91 1.95
C PRO A 280 14.77 3.66 2.76
N VAL A 281 15.37 2.52 2.39
CA VAL A 281 15.40 1.34 3.25
C VAL A 281 16.45 1.56 4.32
N GLU A 282 16.07 1.52 5.59
CA GLU A 282 16.99 1.64 6.72
C GLU A 282 17.64 0.29 7.07
N ARG A 283 16.87 -0.81 6.98
CA ARG A 283 17.41 -2.17 7.10
C ARG A 283 16.53 -3.21 6.41
N TYR A 284 17.10 -4.37 6.17
CA TYR A 284 16.38 -5.58 5.78
C TYR A 284 16.25 -6.51 6.98
N TYR A 285 15.01 -6.88 7.30
CA TYR A 285 14.71 -7.84 8.36
C TYR A 285 15.06 -9.26 7.93
N ASP A 286 15.66 -10.04 8.84
CA ASP A 286 15.92 -11.47 8.60
C ASP A 286 14.59 -12.26 8.57
N PRO A 287 14.48 -13.32 7.76
CA PRO A 287 13.29 -14.18 7.75
C PRO A 287 12.88 -14.74 9.12
N ARG A 288 13.83 -14.86 10.07
CA ARG A 288 13.54 -15.28 11.46
C ARG A 288 12.77 -14.20 12.22
N GLU A 289 13.10 -12.93 12.03
CA GLU A 289 12.39 -11.80 12.64
C GLU A 289 10.92 -11.77 12.18
N PHE A 290 10.66 -12.01 10.89
CA PHE A 290 9.28 -12.13 10.37
C PHE A 290 8.52 -13.28 11.02
N ARG A 291 9.14 -14.44 11.21
CA ARG A 291 8.51 -15.56 11.94
C ARG A 291 8.19 -15.21 13.39
N GLU A 292 9.09 -14.49 14.05
CA GLU A 292 8.86 -14.00 15.40
C GLU A 292 7.70 -12.99 15.47
N LEU A 293 7.67 -11.99 14.56
CA LEU A 293 6.58 -11.03 14.46
C LEU A 293 5.23 -11.71 14.21
N LYS A 294 5.19 -12.73 13.33
CA LYS A 294 3.99 -13.55 13.10
C LYS A 294 3.51 -14.23 14.40
N ARG A 295 4.43 -14.86 15.14
CA ARG A 295 4.11 -15.51 16.40
C ARG A 295 3.59 -14.52 17.46
N ILE A 296 4.21 -13.34 17.55
CA ILE A 296 3.78 -12.27 18.47
C ILE A 296 2.39 -11.78 18.10
N ALA A 297 2.13 -11.45 16.84
CA ALA A 297 0.83 -10.99 16.36
C ALA A 297 -0.27 -12.00 16.70
N ARG A 298 -0.03 -13.29 16.44
CA ARG A 298 -0.98 -14.37 16.80
C ARG A 298 -1.22 -14.45 18.31
N LYS A 299 -0.15 -14.30 19.12
CA LYS A 299 -0.26 -14.31 20.59
C LYS A 299 -1.02 -13.09 21.13
N LYS A 300 -0.89 -11.93 20.45
CA LYS A 300 -1.62 -10.72 20.82
C LYS A 300 -3.13 -10.81 20.53
N GLY A 301 -3.58 -11.68 19.62
CA GLY A 301 -5.00 -11.90 19.36
C GLY A 301 -5.42 -11.74 17.90
N PHE A 302 -4.53 -11.40 16.96
CA PHE A 302 -4.91 -11.41 15.55
C PHE A 302 -5.42 -12.79 15.11
N ILE A 303 -6.58 -12.84 14.47
CA ILE A 303 -7.18 -14.08 13.94
C ILE A 303 -6.27 -14.70 12.88
N HIS A 304 -5.66 -13.86 12.04
CA HIS A 304 -4.66 -14.28 11.08
C HIS A 304 -3.52 -13.27 11.00
N CYS A 305 -2.30 -13.77 10.81
CA CYS A 305 -1.15 -12.93 10.50
C CYS A 305 -0.31 -13.60 9.42
N GLU A 306 -0.06 -12.88 8.31
CA GLU A 306 0.95 -13.28 7.34
C GLU A 306 2.16 -12.34 7.45
N SER A 307 3.36 -12.92 7.59
CA SER A 307 4.58 -12.13 7.83
C SER A 307 5.77 -12.77 7.12
N GLY A 308 6.45 -11.98 6.29
CA GLY A 308 7.60 -12.46 5.52
C GLY A 308 8.21 -11.40 4.63
N PRO A 309 9.46 -11.60 4.18
CA PRO A 309 10.17 -10.60 3.36
C PRO A 309 9.44 -10.22 2.07
N MET A 310 8.71 -11.16 1.48
CA MET A 310 7.99 -10.97 0.22
C MET A 310 6.49 -10.72 0.42
N VAL A 311 5.99 -10.75 1.66
CA VAL A 311 4.57 -10.52 1.96
C VAL A 311 4.16 -9.11 1.54
N ARG A 312 2.97 -9.01 0.97
CA ARG A 312 2.24 -7.78 0.62
C ARG A 312 0.83 -7.88 1.16
N SER A 313 0.11 -6.77 1.26
CA SER A 313 -1.25 -6.75 1.82
C SER A 313 -2.20 -7.75 1.15
N SER A 314 -2.07 -7.97 -0.16
CA SER A 314 -2.89 -8.92 -0.92
C SER A 314 -2.25 -10.29 -1.12
N TYR A 315 -1.07 -10.56 -0.51
CA TYR A 315 -0.39 -11.85 -0.69
C TYR A 315 -1.14 -12.95 0.05
N HIS A 316 -1.53 -14.01 -0.66
CA HIS A 316 -2.35 -15.13 -0.13
C HIS A 316 -3.68 -14.67 0.51
N ALA A 317 -4.31 -13.64 -0.05
CA ALA A 317 -5.53 -13.07 0.53
C ALA A 317 -6.69 -14.09 0.59
N ASP A 318 -6.78 -15.02 -0.36
CA ASP A 318 -7.74 -16.13 -0.37
C ASP A 318 -7.61 -17.07 0.85
N GLU A 319 -6.39 -17.35 1.29
CA GLU A 319 -6.14 -18.18 2.49
C GLU A 319 -6.53 -17.44 3.78
N GLN A 320 -6.37 -16.12 3.79
CA GLN A 320 -6.71 -15.27 4.95
C GLN A 320 -8.23 -15.22 5.18
N VAL A 321 -9.04 -15.16 4.11
CA VAL A 321 -10.51 -15.23 4.18
C VAL A 321 -10.96 -16.53 4.85
N ASN A 322 -10.41 -17.66 4.38
CA ASN A 322 -10.76 -18.97 4.92
C ASN A 322 -10.38 -19.11 6.40
N ALA A 323 -9.23 -18.55 6.80
CA ALA A 323 -8.78 -18.57 8.19
C ALA A 323 -9.71 -17.75 9.10
N ALA A 324 -10.13 -16.56 8.67
CA ALA A 324 -11.05 -15.71 9.41
C ALA A 324 -12.43 -16.39 9.58
N ALA A 325 -12.98 -16.93 8.49
CA ALA A 325 -14.27 -17.64 8.51
C ALA A 325 -14.24 -18.86 9.43
N LYS A 326 -13.16 -19.65 9.40
CA LYS A 326 -12.96 -20.81 10.27
C LYS A 326 -12.91 -20.39 11.75
N GLN A 327 -12.16 -19.34 12.07
CA GLN A 327 -12.02 -18.90 13.46
C GLN A 327 -13.36 -18.43 14.03
N ARG A 328 -14.13 -17.64 13.27
CA ARG A 328 -15.46 -17.18 13.68
C ARG A 328 -16.43 -18.32 13.96
N ARG A 329 -16.39 -19.40 13.17
CA ARG A 329 -17.20 -20.61 13.46
C ARG A 329 -16.82 -21.24 14.78
N LEU A 330 -15.49 -21.37 15.05
CA LEU A 330 -15.00 -21.91 16.31
C LEU A 330 -15.36 -21.05 17.52
N ASP A 331 -15.37 -19.74 17.36
CA ASP A 331 -15.72 -18.82 18.43
C ASP A 331 -17.24 -18.82 18.69
N ALA A 332 -18.07 -18.93 17.65
CA ALA A 332 -19.50 -19.10 17.77
C ALA A 332 -19.87 -20.43 18.48
N GLU A 333 -19.19 -21.52 18.12
CA GLU A 333 -19.38 -22.82 18.80
C GLU A 333 -19.03 -22.78 20.28
N LYS A 334 -17.96 -22.05 20.64
CA LYS A 334 -17.56 -21.88 22.06
C LYS A 334 -18.49 -20.99 22.87
N ALA A 335 -19.16 -20.02 22.21
CA ALA A 335 -20.11 -19.14 22.88
C ALA A 335 -21.47 -19.81 23.13
N GLN A 336 -21.75 -20.94 22.46
CA GLN A 336 -22.97 -21.73 22.63
C GLN A 336 -22.82 -22.88 23.67
N ASN A 337 -21.59 -23.17 24.10
CA ASN A 337 -21.27 -24.16 25.15
C ASN A 337 -20.87 -23.47 26.44
#